data_681de808b75bab1292637fc7b7078c2b
#
_entry.id   681de808b75bab1292637fc7b7078c2b
#
_cell.length_a   1.000
_cell.length_b   1.000
_cell.length_c   1.000
_cell.angle_alpha   90.00
_cell.angle_beta   90.00
_cell.angle_gamma   90.00
#
_symmetry.space_group_name_H-M   'P 1'
#
loop_
_entity.id
_entity.type
_entity.pdbx_description
1 polymer ?
#
loop_
_entity_poly.entity_id
_entity_poly.type
_entity_poly.pdbx_seq_one_letter_code
_entity_poly.pdbx_strand_id
1 'polypeptide(L)'
;MAGAGPLLPESSRPCTIARVQQVPLRIGITGHRDLDPSDVDPLRQTLEGLFRQLGERLPGIHVELVSGMADGADRLAAEAALAAGLHVHALLPMPLDMYLTDFQPASQDHLRTLLSDPRVQTTELELPLGIDREAASVHGWARDALYVALAERLREGTSILLAIWDGEDRGLPGGTGDTVLRYLGIVTKEGARPPRKLTLQEAKARAADGERPVFWLRTRRGGGHVNGNGLAGFLGIADDGEVVVTGRKVPDSLAAELERLVDYAADAAANVNPAEHAWGLTSDEALQLRPAAAQALRAIDYEYRRADLLAVHHQQRSDRLFKAFSLMAAFMGFLFLVYAKIYPGKLFLAGYLVLFAAGFFMFSLATRRGWFTRHLMYRAIAESLRTRFYLSVAGVAPRGIEQHLMRLLGVRRIAGFSWIGHILRACTPFELGATHDRQACFDWVRKTWIEDQHKYFKRKAHGLHHAHHRLERIKGFILAAMVIAVASLMIFKGFLSYNEVLGLPLKTYLVFLLGLVPFWLGVWEIYQAKMAIKELGWQYQNQLFHLERAASALRHPGSAKRAVHILDDTAERLLADTYLWTVQRFHREHEPPAAG
;
A
#
# COMPACT_ATOMS: atom_id res chain seq x y z
N MET A 1 -7.94 -27.72 39.98
CA MET A 1 -8.78 -28.41 38.99
C MET A 1 -8.60 -27.68 37.67
N ALA A 2 -7.86 -28.28 36.77
CA ALA A 2 -7.52 -27.72 35.46
C ALA A 2 -8.67 -27.94 34.47
N GLY A 3 -9.21 -26.87 33.91
CA GLY A 3 -10.18 -26.91 32.81
C GLY A 3 -9.46 -26.88 31.48
N ALA A 4 -9.56 -27.98 30.73
CA ALA A 4 -9.04 -28.11 29.38
C ALA A 4 -9.78 -27.14 28.44
N GLY A 5 -9.04 -26.26 27.79
CA GLY A 5 -9.53 -25.47 26.66
C GLY A 5 -9.77 -26.36 25.43
N PRO A 6 -10.67 -25.95 24.51
CA PRO A 6 -11.00 -26.76 23.33
C PRO A 6 -9.79 -26.93 22.44
N LEU A 7 -9.48 -28.19 22.13
CA LEU A 7 -8.51 -28.59 21.14
C LEU A 7 -8.90 -28.05 19.75
N LEU A 8 -8.04 -27.29 19.12
CA LEU A 8 -8.17 -26.88 17.73
C LEU A 8 -8.17 -28.13 16.83
N PRO A 9 -8.97 -28.20 15.77
CA PRO A 9 -8.97 -29.33 14.86
C PRO A 9 -7.62 -29.48 14.17
N GLU A 10 -7.09 -30.70 14.13
CA GLU A 10 -5.79 -31.12 13.61
C GLU A 10 -5.55 -30.89 12.09
N SER A 11 -6.39 -30.11 11.41
CA SER A 11 -6.26 -29.81 9.98
C SER A 11 -5.54 -28.50 9.65
N SER A 12 -5.05 -27.72 10.60
CA SER A 12 -4.18 -26.56 10.35
C SER A 12 -2.73 -27.02 10.19
N ARG A 13 -2.41 -27.49 8.99
CA ARG A 13 -1.07 -27.96 8.60
C ARG A 13 -0.03 -26.84 8.75
N PRO A 14 1.22 -27.15 9.17
CA PRO A 14 2.28 -26.15 9.37
C PRO A 14 2.60 -25.30 8.12
N CYS A 15 2.25 -25.77 6.92
CA CYS A 15 2.40 -25.04 5.66
C CYS A 15 1.54 -23.77 5.56
N THR A 16 0.35 -23.73 6.19
CA THR A 16 -0.57 -22.57 6.13
C THR A 16 -0.09 -21.41 7.01
N ILE A 17 0.53 -21.70 8.15
CA ILE A 17 1.03 -20.68 9.09
C ILE A 17 2.28 -20.00 8.52
N ALA A 18 3.21 -20.77 7.93
CA ALA A 18 4.41 -20.22 7.30
C ALA A 18 4.07 -19.29 6.11
N ARG A 19 3.01 -19.62 5.35
CA ARG A 19 2.53 -18.82 4.21
C ARG A 19 2.03 -17.43 4.62
N VAL A 20 1.36 -17.32 5.76
CA VAL A 20 0.80 -16.04 6.26
C VAL A 20 1.90 -15.10 6.80
N GLN A 21 3.08 -15.64 7.15
CA GLN A 21 4.18 -14.83 7.70
C GLN A 21 4.98 -14.06 6.64
N GLN A 22 4.95 -14.47 5.38
CA GLN A 22 5.68 -13.81 4.29
C GLN A 22 4.83 -12.69 3.65
N VAL A 23 5.51 -11.70 3.04
CA VAL A 23 4.84 -10.62 2.29
C VAL A 23 4.36 -11.16 0.95
N PRO A 24 3.08 -11.00 0.59
CA PRO A 24 2.54 -11.62 -0.62
C PRO A 24 2.92 -10.86 -1.89
N LEU A 25 3.24 -11.59 -2.96
CA LEU A 25 3.40 -11.10 -4.33
C LEU A 25 2.69 -12.05 -5.29
N ARG A 26 1.76 -11.56 -6.11
CA ARG A 26 1.05 -12.36 -7.10
C ARG A 26 1.52 -12.07 -8.52
N ILE A 27 1.75 -13.14 -9.28
CA ILE A 27 2.11 -13.14 -10.69
C ILE A 27 0.97 -13.80 -11.45
N GLY A 28 0.42 -13.14 -12.47
CA GLY A 28 -0.60 -13.73 -13.34
C GLY A 28 0.01 -14.47 -14.52
N ILE A 29 -0.72 -15.44 -15.07
CA ILE A 29 -0.39 -16.10 -16.32
C ILE A 29 -1.56 -16.01 -17.30
N THR A 30 -1.26 -15.82 -18.56
CA THR A 30 -2.17 -16.00 -19.68
C THR A 30 -1.41 -16.56 -20.88
N GLY A 31 -2.07 -17.36 -21.72
CA GLY A 31 -1.41 -17.86 -22.90
C GLY A 31 -2.29 -18.73 -23.78
N HIS A 32 -1.69 -19.28 -24.83
CA HIS A 32 -2.41 -20.15 -25.77
C HIS A 32 -2.77 -21.49 -25.15
N ARG A 33 -3.96 -21.99 -25.49
CA ARG A 33 -4.41 -23.35 -25.15
C ARG A 33 -3.71 -24.42 -25.96
N ASP A 34 -3.39 -24.12 -27.21
CA ASP A 34 -2.81 -24.99 -28.23
C ASP A 34 -1.35 -24.62 -28.50
N LEU A 35 -0.46 -24.99 -27.57
CA LEU A 35 0.98 -24.80 -27.72
C LEU A 35 1.55 -25.76 -28.76
N ASP A 36 2.55 -25.33 -29.52
CA ASP A 36 3.32 -26.24 -30.38
C ASP A 36 4.08 -27.25 -29.52
N PRO A 37 3.94 -28.56 -29.76
CA PRO A 37 4.60 -29.57 -28.94
C PRO A 37 6.11 -29.40 -28.82
N SER A 38 6.78 -28.85 -29.83
CA SER A 38 8.22 -28.58 -29.80
C SER A 38 8.62 -27.43 -28.89
N ASP A 39 7.69 -26.56 -28.53
CA ASP A 39 7.94 -25.40 -27.65
C ASP A 39 7.66 -25.75 -26.18
N VAL A 40 6.94 -26.82 -25.85
CA VAL A 40 6.49 -27.16 -24.49
C VAL A 40 7.66 -27.37 -23.53
N ASP A 41 8.63 -28.21 -23.88
CA ASP A 41 9.77 -28.53 -23.00
C ASP A 41 10.70 -27.29 -22.80
N PRO A 42 11.08 -26.56 -23.85
CA PRO A 42 11.82 -25.29 -23.69
C PRO A 42 11.10 -24.25 -22.83
N LEU A 43 9.77 -24.11 -22.97
CA LEU A 43 8.97 -23.22 -22.15
C LEU A 43 8.94 -23.65 -20.69
N ARG A 44 8.75 -24.98 -20.43
CA ARG A 44 8.79 -25.56 -19.08
C ARG A 44 10.10 -25.23 -18.38
N GLN A 45 11.24 -25.51 -19.02
CA GLN A 45 12.56 -25.21 -18.47
C GLN A 45 12.76 -23.73 -18.18
N THR A 46 12.31 -22.87 -19.09
CA THR A 46 12.39 -21.41 -18.93
C THR A 46 11.55 -20.94 -17.74
N LEU A 47 10.32 -21.44 -17.60
CA LEU A 47 9.42 -21.09 -16.50
C LEU A 47 9.95 -21.58 -15.15
N GLU A 48 10.41 -22.83 -15.05
CA GLU A 48 11.01 -23.37 -13.82
C GLU A 48 12.24 -22.57 -13.40
N GLY A 49 13.11 -22.22 -14.36
CA GLY A 49 14.27 -21.37 -14.12
C GLY A 49 13.87 -19.98 -13.62
N LEU A 50 12.86 -19.36 -14.23
CA LEU A 50 12.32 -18.06 -13.83
C LEU A 50 11.74 -18.10 -12.41
N PHE A 51 10.89 -19.07 -12.09
CA PHE A 51 10.26 -19.19 -10.79
C PHE A 51 11.27 -19.50 -9.68
N ARG A 52 12.27 -20.32 -9.94
CA ARG A 52 13.37 -20.59 -9.01
C ARG A 52 14.16 -19.31 -8.71
N GLN A 53 14.53 -18.56 -9.75
CA GLN A 53 15.23 -17.27 -9.59
C GLN A 53 14.41 -16.24 -8.81
N LEU A 54 13.09 -16.19 -9.02
CA LEU A 54 12.21 -15.31 -8.24
C LEU A 54 12.21 -15.69 -6.75
N GLY A 55 12.11 -16.99 -6.43
CA GLY A 55 12.19 -17.44 -5.04
C GLY A 55 13.53 -17.10 -4.36
N GLU A 56 14.64 -17.24 -5.09
CA GLU A 56 15.99 -16.94 -4.58
C GLU A 56 16.24 -15.43 -4.41
N ARG A 57 15.74 -14.60 -5.33
CA ARG A 57 16.00 -13.16 -5.35
C ARG A 57 15.04 -12.33 -4.49
N LEU A 58 13.93 -12.93 -4.03
CA LEU A 58 12.90 -12.26 -3.25
C LEU A 58 12.76 -12.90 -1.84
N PRO A 59 13.79 -12.83 -1.01
CA PRO A 59 13.75 -13.42 0.34
C PRO A 59 12.65 -12.76 1.19
N GLY A 60 11.90 -13.58 1.92
CA GLY A 60 10.78 -13.10 2.76
C GLY A 60 9.50 -12.78 1.99
N ILE A 61 9.49 -12.95 0.66
CA ILE A 61 8.32 -12.74 -0.20
C ILE A 61 7.68 -14.09 -0.53
N HIS A 62 6.37 -14.18 -0.34
CA HIS A 62 5.56 -15.30 -0.78
C HIS A 62 5.09 -15.05 -2.22
N VAL A 63 5.77 -15.66 -3.18
CA VAL A 63 5.39 -15.56 -4.60
C VAL A 63 4.30 -16.60 -4.89
N GLU A 64 3.18 -16.14 -5.43
CA GLU A 64 2.03 -16.94 -5.82
C GLU A 64 1.73 -16.75 -7.32
N LEU A 65 1.60 -17.85 -8.06
CA LEU A 65 1.14 -17.81 -9.45
C LEU A 65 -0.38 -17.85 -9.48
N VAL A 66 -1.02 -16.90 -10.18
CA VAL A 66 -2.47 -16.87 -10.41
C VAL A 66 -2.74 -17.31 -11.85
N SER A 67 -3.48 -18.42 -12.02
CA SER A 67 -3.74 -19.07 -13.30
C SER A 67 -5.22 -19.33 -13.51
N GLY A 68 -5.71 -19.07 -14.74
CA GLY A 68 -7.04 -19.49 -15.19
C GLY A 68 -7.18 -21.00 -15.39
N MET A 69 -6.08 -21.76 -15.31
CA MET A 69 -6.02 -23.21 -15.43
C MET A 69 -6.55 -23.76 -16.77
N ALA A 70 -6.55 -22.94 -17.82
CA ALA A 70 -6.86 -23.41 -19.17
C ALA A 70 -5.78 -24.37 -19.69
N ASP A 71 -6.12 -25.20 -20.66
CA ASP A 71 -5.15 -26.07 -21.33
C ASP A 71 -3.95 -25.27 -21.88
N GLY A 72 -2.83 -25.92 -22.09
CA GLY A 72 -1.63 -25.32 -22.65
C GLY A 72 -0.88 -24.43 -21.67
N ALA A 73 -0.72 -23.15 -21.97
CA ALA A 73 0.17 -22.23 -21.26
C ALA A 73 -0.15 -22.09 -19.77
N ASP A 74 -1.42 -22.01 -19.41
CA ASP A 74 -1.85 -21.78 -18.02
C ASP A 74 -1.46 -22.95 -17.11
N ARG A 75 -1.73 -24.20 -17.55
CA ARG A 75 -1.36 -25.39 -16.78
C ARG A 75 0.14 -25.67 -16.82
N LEU A 76 0.79 -25.44 -17.96
CA LEU A 76 2.24 -25.58 -18.07
C LEU A 76 2.95 -24.67 -17.05
N ALA A 77 2.49 -23.43 -16.93
CA ALA A 77 3.04 -22.50 -15.96
C ALA A 77 2.71 -22.89 -14.50
N ALA A 78 1.51 -23.42 -14.24
CA ALA A 78 1.12 -23.92 -12.92
C ALA A 78 2.00 -25.10 -12.49
N GLU A 79 2.23 -26.07 -13.37
CA GLU A 79 3.13 -27.21 -13.12
C GLU A 79 4.56 -26.75 -12.85
N ALA A 80 5.09 -25.82 -13.68
CA ALA A 80 6.43 -25.28 -13.49
C ALA A 80 6.58 -24.52 -12.17
N ALA A 81 5.54 -23.77 -11.76
CA ALA A 81 5.51 -23.08 -10.47
C ALA A 81 5.53 -24.05 -9.29
N LEU A 82 4.71 -25.10 -9.36
CA LEU A 82 4.67 -26.18 -8.36
C LEU A 82 6.02 -26.92 -8.29
N ALA A 83 6.63 -27.23 -9.44
CA ALA A 83 7.96 -27.85 -9.51
C ALA A 83 9.05 -26.96 -8.88
N ALA A 84 8.95 -25.64 -9.04
CA ALA A 84 9.83 -24.67 -8.41
C ALA A 84 9.51 -24.41 -6.91
N GLY A 85 8.52 -25.08 -6.33
CA GLY A 85 8.13 -24.94 -4.92
C GLY A 85 7.21 -23.74 -4.62
N LEU A 86 6.68 -23.06 -5.63
CA LEU A 86 5.74 -21.96 -5.46
C LEU A 86 4.32 -22.48 -5.18
N HIS A 87 3.46 -21.57 -4.74
CA HIS A 87 2.02 -21.81 -4.62
C HIS A 87 1.29 -21.31 -5.87
N VAL A 88 0.16 -21.94 -6.17
CA VAL A 88 -0.68 -21.60 -7.31
C VAL A 88 -2.07 -21.24 -6.82
N HIS A 89 -2.61 -20.14 -7.33
CA HIS A 89 -4.00 -19.77 -7.16
C HIS A 89 -4.74 -20.05 -8.47
N ALA A 90 -5.50 -21.13 -8.49
CA ALA A 90 -6.38 -21.48 -9.58
C ALA A 90 -7.62 -20.58 -9.55
N LEU A 91 -7.66 -19.58 -10.43
CA LEU A 91 -8.76 -18.63 -10.55
C LEU A 91 -9.64 -19.04 -11.73
N LEU A 92 -10.70 -19.79 -11.45
CA LEU A 92 -11.57 -20.34 -12.48
C LEU A 92 -12.58 -19.27 -12.93
N PRO A 93 -12.83 -19.13 -14.26
CA PRO A 93 -13.75 -18.11 -14.80
C PRO A 93 -15.23 -18.33 -14.42
N MET A 94 -15.57 -19.54 -13.96
CA MET A 94 -16.92 -20.00 -13.66
C MET A 94 -16.87 -21.21 -12.71
N PRO A 95 -18.00 -21.69 -12.18
CA PRO A 95 -18.07 -22.94 -11.41
C PRO A 95 -17.38 -24.10 -12.11
N LEU A 96 -16.68 -24.94 -11.36
CA LEU A 96 -15.80 -26.00 -11.90
C LEU A 96 -16.58 -26.97 -12.81
N ASP A 97 -17.80 -27.34 -12.43
CA ASP A 97 -18.63 -28.25 -13.21
C ASP A 97 -18.95 -27.69 -14.62
N MET A 98 -19.16 -26.39 -14.73
CA MET A 98 -19.33 -25.69 -16.01
C MET A 98 -18.01 -25.56 -16.76
N TYR A 99 -16.92 -25.26 -16.06
CA TYR A 99 -15.61 -25.05 -16.67
C TYR A 99 -15.06 -26.34 -17.28
N LEU A 100 -15.31 -27.48 -16.64
CA LEU A 100 -14.90 -28.80 -17.14
C LEU A 100 -15.50 -29.12 -18.52
N THR A 101 -16.67 -28.55 -18.88
CA THR A 101 -17.29 -28.77 -20.21
C THR A 101 -16.45 -28.20 -21.37
N ASP A 102 -15.51 -27.31 -21.11
CA ASP A 102 -14.59 -26.75 -22.13
C ASP A 102 -13.45 -27.68 -22.50
N PHE A 103 -13.29 -28.84 -21.82
CA PHE A 103 -12.14 -29.71 -21.94
C PHE A 103 -12.51 -31.13 -22.33
N GLN A 104 -11.61 -31.78 -23.04
CA GLN A 104 -11.70 -33.24 -23.32
C GLN A 104 -11.51 -34.06 -22.03
N PRO A 105 -12.05 -35.28 -21.93
CA PRO A 105 -12.02 -36.07 -20.69
C PRO A 105 -10.61 -36.22 -20.06
N ALA A 106 -9.59 -36.51 -20.84
CA ALA A 106 -8.22 -36.62 -20.35
C ALA A 106 -7.70 -35.28 -19.76
N SER A 107 -8.09 -34.16 -20.38
CA SER A 107 -7.76 -32.80 -19.89
C SER A 107 -8.54 -32.43 -18.63
N GLN A 108 -9.79 -32.94 -18.47
CA GLN A 108 -10.56 -32.76 -17.23
C GLN A 108 -9.88 -33.45 -16.06
N ASP A 109 -9.39 -34.70 -16.25
CA ASP A 109 -8.71 -35.46 -15.20
C ASP A 109 -7.37 -34.81 -14.81
N HIS A 110 -6.64 -34.29 -15.78
CA HIS A 110 -5.43 -33.51 -15.54
C HIS A 110 -5.74 -32.26 -14.70
N LEU A 111 -6.78 -31.49 -15.04
CA LEU A 111 -7.21 -30.31 -14.23
C LEU A 111 -7.55 -30.71 -12.80
N ARG A 112 -8.36 -31.79 -12.61
CA ARG A 112 -8.71 -32.26 -11.26
C ARG A 112 -7.49 -32.64 -10.45
N THR A 113 -6.50 -33.30 -11.10
CA THR A 113 -5.23 -33.67 -10.45
C THR A 113 -4.48 -32.43 -9.98
N LEU A 114 -4.33 -31.42 -10.81
CA LEU A 114 -3.67 -30.15 -10.42
C LEU A 114 -4.42 -29.44 -9.29
N LEU A 115 -5.76 -29.36 -9.35
CA LEU A 115 -6.56 -28.73 -8.30
C LEU A 115 -6.51 -29.49 -6.96
N SER A 116 -6.14 -30.78 -6.95
CA SER A 116 -5.99 -31.57 -5.73
C SER A 116 -4.64 -31.38 -5.01
N ASP A 117 -3.64 -30.71 -5.62
CA ASP A 117 -2.36 -30.41 -4.98
C ASP A 117 -2.59 -29.45 -3.78
N PRO A 118 -2.08 -29.78 -2.59
CA PRO A 118 -2.28 -28.94 -1.39
C PRO A 118 -1.68 -27.53 -1.49
N ARG A 119 -0.83 -27.27 -2.47
CA ARG A 119 -0.25 -25.95 -2.77
C ARG A 119 -1.11 -25.13 -3.74
N VAL A 120 -2.17 -25.73 -4.28
CA VAL A 120 -3.13 -25.06 -5.17
C VAL A 120 -4.34 -24.62 -4.36
N GLN A 121 -4.58 -23.32 -4.33
CA GLN A 121 -5.80 -22.73 -3.79
C GLN A 121 -6.75 -22.47 -4.96
N THR A 122 -7.99 -22.94 -4.89
CA THR A 122 -8.98 -22.74 -5.97
C THR A 122 -10.00 -21.68 -5.58
N THR A 123 -10.27 -20.79 -6.51
CA THR A 123 -11.36 -19.81 -6.45
C THR A 123 -12.19 -19.89 -7.74
N GLU A 124 -13.48 -20.08 -7.60
CA GLU A 124 -14.46 -20.03 -8.69
C GLU A 124 -15.08 -18.63 -8.75
N LEU A 125 -14.99 -17.96 -9.91
CA LEU A 125 -15.62 -16.66 -10.06
C LEU A 125 -17.13 -16.81 -10.16
N GLU A 126 -17.84 -15.88 -9.51
CA GLU A 126 -19.30 -15.78 -9.63
C GLU A 126 -19.71 -15.34 -11.04
N LEU A 127 -20.87 -15.81 -11.48
CA LEU A 127 -21.44 -15.36 -12.73
C LEU A 127 -21.77 -13.86 -12.65
N PRO A 128 -21.39 -13.07 -13.67
CA PRO A 128 -21.71 -11.65 -13.71
C PRO A 128 -23.22 -11.40 -13.63
N LEU A 129 -23.61 -10.26 -13.06
CA LEU A 129 -25.03 -9.87 -12.94
C LEU A 129 -25.71 -9.89 -14.31
N GLY A 130 -26.84 -10.60 -14.39
CA GLY A 130 -27.62 -10.74 -15.62
C GLY A 130 -27.21 -11.90 -16.52
N ILE A 131 -26.23 -12.71 -16.11
CA ILE A 131 -25.86 -13.96 -16.77
C ILE A 131 -26.22 -15.12 -15.84
N ASP A 132 -27.13 -15.97 -16.28
CA ASP A 132 -27.49 -17.21 -15.59
C ASP A 132 -26.67 -18.40 -16.09
N ARG A 133 -26.81 -19.56 -15.43
CA ARG A 133 -26.08 -20.77 -15.78
C ARG A 133 -26.42 -21.29 -17.18
N GLU A 134 -27.66 -21.12 -17.63
CA GLU A 134 -28.13 -21.59 -18.93
C GLU A 134 -27.47 -20.76 -20.05
N ALA A 135 -27.50 -19.42 -19.95
CA ALA A 135 -26.83 -18.53 -20.89
C ALA A 135 -25.31 -18.74 -20.92
N ALA A 136 -24.70 -18.98 -19.76
CA ALA A 136 -23.25 -19.22 -19.61
C ALA A 136 -22.83 -20.59 -20.13
N SER A 137 -23.74 -21.57 -20.27
CA SER A 137 -23.45 -22.92 -20.77
C SER A 137 -23.30 -22.98 -22.30
N VAL A 138 -23.79 -21.97 -23.01
CA VAL A 138 -23.74 -21.88 -24.46
C VAL A 138 -22.58 -21.00 -24.90
N HIS A 139 -21.86 -21.41 -25.96
CA HIS A 139 -20.84 -20.56 -26.56
C HIS A 139 -21.44 -19.26 -27.11
N GLY A 140 -20.88 -18.13 -26.73
CA GLY A 140 -21.35 -16.81 -27.15
C GLY A 140 -20.99 -15.72 -26.14
N TRP A 141 -21.63 -14.58 -26.28
CA TRP A 141 -21.31 -13.36 -25.51
C TRP A 141 -21.34 -13.55 -23.97
N ALA A 142 -22.26 -14.37 -23.46
CA ALA A 142 -22.37 -14.63 -22.02
C ALA A 142 -21.14 -15.42 -21.51
N ARG A 143 -20.69 -16.43 -22.27
CA ARG A 143 -19.49 -17.19 -21.94
C ARG A 143 -18.22 -16.36 -22.12
N ASP A 144 -18.13 -15.57 -23.18
CA ASP A 144 -17.03 -14.61 -23.40
C ASP A 144 -16.90 -13.64 -22.22
N ALA A 145 -18.03 -13.17 -21.67
CA ALA A 145 -18.03 -12.26 -20.52
C ALA A 145 -17.41 -12.87 -19.25
N LEU A 146 -17.45 -14.20 -19.08
CA LEU A 146 -16.81 -14.88 -17.95
C LEU A 146 -15.28 -14.84 -18.10
N TYR A 147 -14.76 -15.03 -19.31
CA TYR A 147 -13.32 -14.93 -19.57
C TYR A 147 -12.83 -13.47 -19.49
N VAL A 148 -13.64 -12.50 -19.91
CA VAL A 148 -13.37 -11.08 -19.68
C VAL A 148 -13.29 -10.77 -18.18
N ALA A 149 -14.23 -11.31 -17.39
CA ALA A 149 -14.20 -11.16 -15.93
C ALA A 149 -12.94 -11.76 -15.32
N LEU A 150 -12.49 -12.93 -15.79
CA LEU A 150 -11.21 -13.51 -15.38
C LEU A 150 -10.03 -12.60 -15.70
N ALA A 151 -9.96 -12.07 -16.93
CA ALA A 151 -8.89 -11.15 -17.35
C ALA A 151 -8.82 -9.90 -16.47
N GLU A 152 -9.98 -9.31 -16.12
CA GLU A 152 -10.05 -8.17 -15.20
C GLU A 152 -9.62 -8.54 -13.78
N ARG A 153 -10.01 -9.72 -13.27
CA ARG A 153 -9.57 -10.18 -11.95
C ARG A 153 -8.06 -10.46 -11.90
N LEU A 154 -7.50 -11.05 -12.95
CA LEU A 154 -6.05 -11.18 -13.09
C LEU A 154 -5.37 -9.81 -13.03
N ARG A 155 -5.89 -8.85 -13.81
CA ARG A 155 -5.37 -7.48 -13.82
C ARG A 155 -5.45 -6.80 -12.44
N GLU A 156 -6.55 -6.97 -11.71
CA GLU A 156 -6.74 -6.36 -10.40
C GLU A 156 -5.86 -6.98 -9.31
N GLY A 157 -5.69 -8.30 -9.35
CA GLY A 157 -5.09 -9.07 -8.26
C GLY A 157 -3.62 -9.46 -8.44
N THR A 158 -3.00 -9.19 -9.60
CA THR A 158 -1.61 -9.56 -9.86
C THR A 158 -0.71 -8.38 -10.20
N SER A 159 0.59 -8.53 -9.95
CA SER A 159 1.59 -7.46 -10.08
C SER A 159 2.34 -7.49 -11.40
N ILE A 160 2.59 -8.69 -11.90
CA ILE A 160 3.31 -8.99 -13.13
C ILE A 160 2.47 -10.00 -13.89
N LEU A 161 2.36 -9.86 -15.20
CA LEU A 161 1.72 -10.85 -16.07
C LEU A 161 2.80 -11.59 -16.87
N LEU A 162 2.77 -12.91 -16.81
CA LEU A 162 3.46 -13.76 -17.77
C LEU A 162 2.52 -13.98 -18.96
N ALA A 163 2.99 -13.80 -20.17
CA ALA A 163 2.20 -14.03 -21.38
C ALA A 163 2.92 -15.03 -22.29
N ILE A 164 2.35 -16.23 -22.46
CA ILE A 164 2.87 -17.25 -23.38
C ILE A 164 2.01 -17.20 -24.64
N TRP A 165 2.52 -16.47 -25.66
CA TRP A 165 1.68 -15.98 -26.74
C TRP A 165 2.47 -15.78 -28.04
N ASP A 166 1.79 -15.88 -29.20
CA ASP A 166 2.37 -15.67 -30.52
C ASP A 166 2.54 -14.19 -30.92
N GLY A 167 1.97 -13.27 -30.15
CA GLY A 167 2.01 -11.83 -30.39
C GLY A 167 0.80 -11.30 -31.19
N GLU A 168 -0.14 -12.17 -31.59
CA GLU A 168 -1.29 -11.76 -32.42
C GLU A 168 -2.57 -11.57 -31.61
N ASP A 169 -3.10 -10.35 -31.56
CA ASP A 169 -4.44 -10.11 -31.04
C ASP A 169 -5.49 -10.46 -32.10
N ARG A 170 -6.24 -11.52 -31.85
CA ARG A 170 -7.33 -11.98 -32.73
C ARG A 170 -8.68 -11.36 -32.36
N GLY A 171 -8.71 -10.39 -31.47
CA GLY A 171 -9.89 -9.69 -31.04
C GLY A 171 -10.94 -10.59 -30.34
N LEU A 172 -10.52 -11.66 -29.69
CA LEU A 172 -11.39 -12.54 -28.90
C LEU A 172 -11.54 -11.97 -27.49
N PRO A 173 -12.75 -11.61 -27.02
CA PRO A 173 -12.95 -11.12 -25.67
C PRO A 173 -12.50 -12.14 -24.63
N GLY A 174 -11.70 -11.70 -23.64
CA GLY A 174 -11.11 -12.59 -22.63
C GLY A 174 -10.06 -13.56 -23.16
N GLY A 175 -9.68 -13.48 -24.43
CA GLY A 175 -8.56 -14.24 -25.00
C GLY A 175 -7.19 -13.69 -24.54
N THR A 176 -6.09 -14.39 -24.90
CA THR A 176 -4.73 -14.01 -24.48
C THR A 176 -4.38 -12.59 -24.91
N GLY A 177 -4.63 -12.21 -26.18
CA GLY A 177 -4.38 -10.85 -26.67
C GLY A 177 -5.17 -9.78 -25.90
N ASP A 178 -6.48 -10.00 -25.71
CA ASP A 178 -7.34 -9.08 -24.93
C ASP A 178 -6.84 -8.96 -23.47
N THR A 179 -6.43 -10.06 -22.85
CA THR A 179 -5.88 -10.07 -21.48
C THR A 179 -4.58 -9.26 -21.39
N VAL A 180 -3.64 -9.45 -22.33
CA VAL A 180 -2.38 -8.70 -22.42
C VAL A 180 -2.66 -7.21 -22.60
N LEU A 181 -3.52 -6.83 -23.55
CA LEU A 181 -3.87 -5.44 -23.83
C LEU A 181 -4.53 -4.77 -22.61
N ARG A 182 -5.47 -5.45 -21.95
CA ARG A 182 -6.10 -4.95 -20.71
C ARG A 182 -5.08 -4.76 -19.59
N TYR A 183 -4.12 -5.67 -19.47
CA TYR A 183 -3.07 -5.58 -18.47
C TYR A 183 -2.13 -4.39 -18.72
N LEU A 184 -1.78 -4.12 -19.98
CA LEU A 184 -1.05 -2.93 -20.39
C LEU A 184 -1.88 -1.62 -20.29
N GLY A 185 -3.16 -1.72 -19.92
CA GLY A 185 -4.05 -0.56 -19.79
C GLY A 185 -4.67 -0.10 -21.10
N ILE A 186 -4.53 -0.90 -22.16
CA ILE A 186 -5.21 -0.68 -23.44
C ILE A 186 -6.62 -1.25 -23.32
N VAL A 187 -7.57 -0.43 -22.88
CA VAL A 187 -8.98 -0.85 -22.81
C VAL A 187 -9.59 -0.77 -24.20
N THR A 188 -9.92 -1.92 -24.76
CA THR A 188 -10.92 -1.98 -25.81
C THR A 188 -12.27 -1.66 -25.15
N LYS A 189 -12.97 -0.63 -25.65
CA LYS A 189 -14.36 -0.40 -25.22
C LYS A 189 -15.13 -1.69 -25.51
N GLU A 190 -15.97 -2.12 -24.56
CA GLU A 190 -16.91 -3.23 -24.78
C GLU A 190 -17.59 -3.06 -26.15
N GLY A 191 -17.43 -4.05 -27.01
CA GLY A 191 -18.00 -4.05 -28.35
C GLY A 191 -17.25 -3.33 -29.46
N ALA A 192 -16.11 -2.66 -29.23
CA ALA A 192 -15.31 -2.05 -30.29
C ALA A 192 -14.28 -3.04 -30.84
N ARG A 193 -14.50 -3.55 -32.03
CA ARG A 193 -13.52 -4.28 -32.87
C ARG A 193 -13.26 -3.44 -34.13
N PRO A 194 -12.03 -3.25 -34.58
CA PRO A 194 -10.72 -3.70 -34.09
C PRO A 194 -10.18 -2.82 -32.94
N PRO A 195 -9.10 -3.24 -32.23
CA PRO A 195 -8.45 -2.40 -31.23
C PRO A 195 -8.05 -1.07 -31.87
N ARG A 196 -8.55 0.02 -31.29
CA ARG A 196 -8.22 1.37 -31.76
C ARG A 196 -6.79 1.69 -31.32
N LYS A 197 -5.93 2.11 -32.25
CA LYS A 197 -4.64 2.70 -31.91
C LYS A 197 -4.84 3.82 -30.89
N LEU A 198 -4.06 3.79 -29.81
CA LEU A 198 -4.07 4.87 -28.84
C LEU A 198 -3.54 6.16 -29.48
N THR A 199 -4.15 7.28 -29.17
CA THR A 199 -3.52 8.56 -29.45
C THR A 199 -2.27 8.72 -28.58
N LEU A 200 -1.27 9.46 -29.05
CA LEU A 200 -0.05 9.76 -28.28
C LEU A 200 -0.37 10.32 -26.88
N GLN A 201 -1.43 11.12 -26.75
CA GLN A 201 -1.87 11.68 -25.48
C GLN A 201 -2.47 10.62 -24.55
N GLU A 202 -3.23 9.67 -25.08
CA GLU A 202 -3.77 8.52 -24.34
C GLU A 202 -2.65 7.56 -23.93
N ALA A 203 -1.68 7.29 -24.81
CA ALA A 203 -0.50 6.49 -24.50
C ALA A 203 0.35 7.14 -23.41
N LYS A 204 0.63 8.45 -23.49
CA LYS A 204 1.35 9.19 -22.44
C LYS A 204 0.59 9.25 -21.12
N ALA A 205 -0.73 9.43 -21.14
CA ALA A 205 -1.55 9.41 -19.94
C ALA A 205 -1.52 8.02 -19.28
N ARG A 206 -1.49 6.93 -20.06
CA ARG A 206 -1.43 5.55 -19.57
C ARG A 206 -0.04 5.14 -19.11
N ALA A 207 1.01 5.55 -19.82
CA ALA A 207 2.39 5.39 -19.34
C ALA A 207 2.61 6.12 -18.00
N ALA A 208 1.95 7.27 -17.79
CA ALA A 208 1.90 7.93 -16.48
C ALA A 208 1.13 7.13 -15.43
N ASP A 209 0.22 6.21 -15.83
CA ASP A 209 -0.50 5.31 -14.93
C ASP A 209 0.37 4.18 -14.36
N GLY A 210 1.61 4.06 -14.84
CA GLY A 210 2.53 2.96 -14.59
C GLY A 210 2.05 1.74 -15.36
N GLU A 211 2.72 1.49 -16.47
CA GLU A 211 2.58 0.25 -17.22
C GLU A 211 2.76 -0.92 -16.25
N ARG A 212 1.80 -1.81 -16.23
CA ARG A 212 1.97 -3.04 -15.48
C ARG A 212 2.92 -3.92 -16.26
N PRO A 213 3.95 -4.48 -15.63
CA PRO A 213 4.93 -5.27 -16.33
C PRO A 213 4.29 -6.55 -16.89
N VAL A 214 4.40 -6.74 -18.20
CA VAL A 214 4.07 -7.96 -18.90
C VAL A 214 5.36 -8.58 -19.38
N PHE A 215 5.68 -9.79 -18.94
CA PHE A 215 6.80 -10.56 -19.44
C PHE A 215 6.31 -11.55 -20.48
N TRP A 216 6.72 -11.35 -21.72
CA TRP A 216 6.29 -12.13 -22.86
C TRP A 216 7.28 -13.27 -23.14
N LEU A 217 6.76 -14.48 -23.21
CA LEU A 217 7.42 -15.67 -23.70
C LEU A 217 6.77 -16.03 -25.03
N ARG A 218 7.46 -15.78 -26.11
CA ARG A 218 6.96 -16.06 -27.46
C ARG A 218 6.88 -17.55 -27.71
N THR A 219 5.73 -18.00 -28.20
CA THR A 219 5.49 -19.39 -28.59
C THR A 219 4.73 -19.44 -29.90
N ARG A 220 4.82 -20.56 -30.59
CA ARG A 220 3.97 -20.86 -31.73
C ARG A 220 2.64 -21.42 -31.26
N ARG A 221 1.60 -21.13 -31.99
CA ARG A 221 0.33 -21.80 -31.88
C ARG A 221 0.34 -23.01 -32.78
N GLY A 222 -0.19 -24.16 -32.35
CA GLY A 222 -0.10 -25.49 -33.00
C GLY A 222 -0.07 -25.46 -34.52
N GLY A 223 1.06 -25.88 -35.13
CA GLY A 223 1.26 -25.91 -36.56
C GLY A 223 1.54 -24.57 -37.26
N GLY A 224 1.63 -23.46 -36.54
CA GLY A 224 1.90 -22.15 -37.10
C GLY A 224 3.38 -21.86 -37.31
N HIS A 225 3.73 -21.15 -38.40
CA HIS A 225 5.07 -20.64 -38.61
C HIS A 225 5.21 -19.27 -37.90
N VAL A 226 6.24 -19.12 -37.07
CA VAL A 226 6.63 -17.82 -36.52
C VAL A 226 7.99 -17.43 -37.08
N ASN A 227 8.05 -16.29 -37.75
CA ASN A 227 9.31 -15.71 -38.18
C ASN A 227 10.05 -15.12 -36.96
N GLY A 228 11.17 -15.74 -36.57
CA GLY A 228 12.10 -15.23 -35.56
C GLY A 228 12.36 -16.16 -34.38
N ASN A 229 13.60 -16.17 -33.91
CA ASN A 229 14.06 -16.92 -32.74
C ASN A 229 13.30 -16.50 -31.50
N GLY A 230 12.84 -17.45 -30.66
CA GLY A 230 12.05 -17.25 -29.47
C GLY A 230 12.54 -16.08 -28.60
N LEU A 231 11.93 -14.90 -28.76
CA LEU A 231 12.24 -13.71 -27.98
C LEU A 231 11.37 -13.72 -26.72
N ALA A 232 12.02 -13.77 -25.56
CA ALA A 232 11.39 -13.41 -24.29
C ALA A 232 11.72 -11.94 -24.00
N GLY A 233 10.79 -11.21 -23.39
CA GLY A 233 11.06 -9.84 -22.99
C GLY A 233 9.87 -9.14 -22.35
N PHE A 234 10.13 -8.00 -21.74
CA PHE A 234 9.07 -7.15 -21.23
C PHE A 234 8.39 -6.40 -22.36
N LEU A 235 7.08 -6.31 -22.29
CA LEU A 235 6.28 -5.51 -23.23
C LEU A 235 6.09 -4.10 -22.68
N GLY A 236 6.07 -3.13 -23.58
CA GLY A 236 5.75 -1.74 -23.31
C GLY A 236 4.94 -1.16 -24.46
N ILE A 237 4.51 0.08 -24.32
CA ILE A 237 3.77 0.83 -25.34
C ILE A 237 4.70 1.90 -25.90
N ALA A 238 4.96 1.86 -27.20
CA ALA A 238 5.73 2.88 -27.90
C ALA A 238 4.95 4.19 -28.02
N ASP A 239 5.63 5.27 -28.41
CA ASP A 239 5.02 6.60 -28.55
C ASP A 239 3.89 6.66 -29.59
N ASP A 240 3.87 5.77 -30.57
CA ASP A 240 2.81 5.61 -31.57
C ASP A 240 1.62 4.76 -31.08
N GLY A 241 1.72 4.18 -29.89
CA GLY A 241 0.70 3.32 -29.30
C GLY A 241 0.81 1.83 -29.64
N GLU A 242 1.86 1.43 -30.38
CA GLU A 242 2.12 0.01 -30.67
C GLU A 242 2.72 -0.71 -29.47
N VAL A 243 2.39 -2.00 -29.31
CA VAL A 243 3.00 -2.86 -28.29
C VAL A 243 4.37 -3.30 -28.78
N VAL A 244 5.40 -3.01 -28.03
CA VAL A 244 6.79 -3.32 -28.37
C VAL A 244 7.49 -4.09 -27.26
N VAL A 245 8.53 -4.86 -27.63
CA VAL A 245 9.42 -5.51 -26.66
C VAL A 245 10.48 -4.49 -26.23
N THR A 246 10.47 -4.11 -24.96
CA THR A 246 11.41 -3.14 -24.39
C THR A 246 12.76 -3.75 -24.02
N GLY A 247 12.81 -5.07 -23.78
CA GLY A 247 14.03 -5.82 -23.50
C GLY A 247 13.80 -7.06 -22.66
N ARG A 248 14.87 -7.82 -22.41
CA ARG A 248 14.84 -9.03 -21.54
C ARG A 248 15.17 -8.71 -20.09
N LYS A 249 15.86 -7.61 -19.84
CA LYS A 249 16.23 -7.17 -18.50
C LYS A 249 14.98 -6.67 -17.76
N VAL A 250 14.86 -6.99 -16.49
CA VAL A 250 13.84 -6.42 -15.62
C VAL A 250 13.95 -4.89 -15.67
N PRO A 251 12.87 -4.15 -15.98
CA PRO A 251 12.89 -2.70 -15.98
C PRO A 251 13.41 -2.16 -14.64
N ASP A 252 14.26 -1.14 -14.70
CA ASP A 252 14.92 -0.60 -13.49
C ASP A 252 13.88 -0.10 -12.45
N SER A 253 12.74 0.41 -12.89
CA SER A 253 11.62 0.78 -12.02
C SER A 253 11.04 -0.43 -11.27
N LEU A 254 10.78 -1.53 -11.98
CA LEU A 254 10.28 -2.76 -11.36
C LEU A 254 11.31 -3.39 -10.42
N ALA A 255 12.58 -3.39 -10.81
CA ALA A 255 13.66 -3.89 -9.96
C ALA A 255 13.72 -3.11 -8.63
N ALA A 256 13.65 -1.78 -8.69
CA ALA A 256 13.62 -0.93 -7.50
C ALA A 256 12.35 -1.14 -6.64
N GLU A 257 11.20 -1.40 -7.26
CA GLU A 257 9.97 -1.72 -6.53
C GLU A 257 10.07 -3.06 -5.80
N LEU A 258 10.61 -4.09 -6.44
CA LEU A 258 10.81 -5.41 -5.84
C LEU A 258 11.87 -5.37 -4.71
N GLU A 259 12.93 -4.61 -4.87
CA GLU A 259 13.93 -4.38 -3.82
C GLU A 259 13.28 -3.76 -2.57
N ARG A 260 12.43 -2.75 -2.75
CA ARG A 260 11.70 -2.15 -1.64
C ARG A 260 10.69 -3.10 -0.98
N LEU A 261 10.10 -4.01 -1.74
CA LEU A 261 9.23 -5.05 -1.20
C LEU A 261 10.03 -6.01 -0.30
N VAL A 262 11.25 -6.38 -0.72
CA VAL A 262 12.18 -7.19 0.09
C VAL A 262 12.62 -6.42 1.34
N ASP A 263 12.94 -5.14 1.22
CA ASP A 263 13.26 -4.27 2.37
C ASP A 263 12.12 -4.22 3.39
N TYR A 264 10.87 -4.10 2.91
CA TYR A 264 9.68 -4.14 3.76
C TYR A 264 9.54 -5.48 4.48
N ALA A 265 9.74 -6.60 3.79
CA ALA A 265 9.68 -7.94 4.39
C ALA A 265 10.76 -8.13 5.45
N ALA A 266 12.00 -7.67 5.18
CA ALA A 266 13.11 -7.72 6.13
C ALA A 266 12.85 -6.84 7.36
N ASP A 267 12.32 -5.62 7.14
CA ASP A 267 11.97 -4.69 8.21
C ASP A 267 10.86 -5.28 9.11
N ALA A 268 9.86 -5.92 8.52
CA ALA A 268 8.80 -6.61 9.24
C ALA A 268 9.34 -7.77 10.09
N ALA A 269 10.16 -8.63 9.51
CA ALA A 269 10.74 -9.77 10.20
C ALA A 269 11.62 -9.34 11.39
N ALA A 270 12.31 -8.20 11.27
CA ALA A 270 13.21 -7.71 12.32
C ALA A 270 12.49 -6.98 13.47
N ASN A 271 11.33 -6.36 13.24
CA ASN A 271 10.78 -5.38 14.17
C ASN A 271 9.37 -5.69 14.69
N VAL A 272 8.60 -6.57 14.03
CA VAL A 272 7.18 -6.76 14.39
C VAL A 272 6.75 -8.22 14.31
N ASN A 273 5.81 -8.60 15.18
CA ASN A 273 5.11 -9.88 15.12
C ASN A 273 3.61 -9.62 14.98
N PRO A 274 3.03 -9.70 13.78
CA PRO A 274 1.60 -9.42 13.57
C PRO A 274 0.67 -10.35 14.33
N ALA A 275 1.11 -11.57 14.67
CA ALA A 275 0.31 -12.55 15.41
C ALA A 275 0.10 -12.14 16.88
N GLU A 276 1.02 -11.38 17.46
CA GLU A 276 0.93 -10.90 18.86
C GLU A 276 0.13 -9.61 19.00
N HIS A 277 -0.27 -8.99 17.88
CA HIS A 277 -1.01 -7.73 17.93
C HIS A 277 -2.47 -7.96 18.35
N ALA A 278 -2.85 -7.34 19.48
CA ALA A 278 -4.18 -7.50 20.07
C ALA A 278 -5.32 -6.90 19.23
N TRP A 279 -5.02 -5.96 18.34
CA TRP A 279 -6.01 -5.22 17.55
C TRP A 279 -5.93 -5.61 16.06
N GLY A 280 -7.00 -6.23 15.58
CA GLY A 280 -7.18 -6.57 14.17
C GLY A 280 -8.49 -6.04 13.62
N LEU A 281 -8.67 -6.17 12.31
CA LEU A 281 -9.91 -5.83 11.61
C LEU A 281 -10.90 -7.00 11.63
N THR A 282 -10.37 -8.23 11.68
CA THR A 282 -11.17 -9.45 11.62
C THR A 282 -11.90 -9.69 12.94
N SER A 283 -13.21 -9.94 12.85
CA SER A 283 -14.06 -10.45 13.91
C SER A 283 -14.82 -11.68 13.42
N ASP A 284 -15.30 -12.52 14.33
CA ASP A 284 -16.14 -13.68 13.97
C ASP A 284 -17.38 -13.24 13.21
N GLU A 285 -17.98 -12.11 13.56
CA GLU A 285 -19.14 -11.53 12.89
C GLU A 285 -18.82 -11.16 11.43
N ALA A 286 -17.68 -10.52 11.17
CA ALA A 286 -17.22 -10.19 9.80
C ALA A 286 -17.04 -11.43 8.93
N LEU A 287 -16.46 -12.50 9.51
CA LEU A 287 -16.24 -13.76 8.81
C LEU A 287 -17.55 -14.51 8.52
N GLN A 288 -18.52 -14.45 9.46
CA GLN A 288 -19.85 -15.02 9.25
C GLN A 288 -20.65 -14.26 8.17
N LEU A 289 -20.49 -12.95 8.09
CA LEU A 289 -21.12 -12.14 7.02
C LEU A 289 -20.57 -12.47 5.63
N ARG A 290 -19.31 -12.89 5.54
CA ARG A 290 -18.62 -13.20 4.29
C ARG A 290 -17.81 -14.50 4.37
N PRO A 291 -18.45 -15.66 4.51
CA PRO A 291 -17.75 -16.94 4.68
C PRO A 291 -16.88 -17.31 3.47
N ALA A 292 -17.32 -17.04 2.25
CA ALA A 292 -16.52 -17.28 1.04
C ALA A 292 -15.23 -16.46 0.99
N ALA A 293 -15.28 -15.20 1.48
CA ALA A 293 -14.11 -14.32 1.52
C ALA A 293 -13.29 -14.44 2.82
N ALA A 294 -13.65 -15.34 3.74
CA ALA A 294 -13.06 -15.39 5.08
C ALA A 294 -11.53 -15.53 5.07
N GLN A 295 -10.98 -16.33 4.16
CA GLN A 295 -9.53 -16.50 4.03
C GLN A 295 -8.85 -15.22 3.53
N ALA A 296 -9.43 -14.57 2.51
CA ALA A 296 -8.91 -13.30 2.00
C ALA A 296 -9.00 -12.18 3.04
N LEU A 297 -10.08 -12.11 3.82
CA LEU A 297 -10.23 -11.14 4.91
C LEU A 297 -9.17 -11.34 6.00
N ARG A 298 -8.87 -12.59 6.38
CA ARG A 298 -7.77 -12.89 7.32
C ARG A 298 -6.41 -12.49 6.76
N ALA A 299 -6.16 -12.70 5.47
CA ALA A 299 -4.90 -12.30 4.84
C ALA A 299 -4.75 -10.78 4.79
N ILE A 300 -5.82 -10.04 4.47
CA ILE A 300 -5.84 -8.57 4.52
C ILE A 300 -5.57 -8.08 5.95
N ASP A 301 -6.22 -8.67 6.95
CA ASP A 301 -6.05 -8.28 8.36
C ASP A 301 -4.63 -8.53 8.85
N TYR A 302 -4.04 -9.66 8.49
CA TYR A 302 -2.66 -9.97 8.87
C TYR A 302 -1.67 -8.96 8.27
N GLU A 303 -1.82 -8.63 7.00
CA GLU A 303 -0.98 -7.64 6.33
C GLU A 303 -1.23 -6.22 6.84
N TYR A 304 -2.49 -5.89 7.16
CA TYR A 304 -2.84 -4.64 7.85
C TYR A 304 -2.10 -4.51 9.18
N ARG A 305 -2.15 -5.54 10.05
CA ARG A 305 -1.44 -5.54 11.34
C ARG A 305 0.06 -5.36 11.16
N ARG A 306 0.65 -6.05 10.18
CA ARG A 306 2.07 -5.90 9.82
C ARG A 306 2.42 -4.45 9.48
N ALA A 307 1.67 -3.84 8.58
CA ALA A 307 1.89 -2.48 8.13
C ALA A 307 1.63 -1.44 9.24
N ASP A 308 0.57 -1.60 10.05
CA ASP A 308 0.23 -0.68 11.13
C ASP A 308 1.28 -0.73 12.25
N LEU A 309 1.73 -1.92 12.66
CA LEU A 309 2.81 -2.08 13.65
C LEU A 309 4.11 -1.43 13.18
N LEU A 310 4.52 -1.66 11.93
CA LEU A 310 5.69 -1.02 11.35
C LEU A 310 5.54 0.50 11.28
N ALA A 311 4.36 0.99 10.88
CA ALA A 311 4.07 2.43 10.85
C ALA A 311 4.24 3.06 12.23
N VAL A 312 3.66 2.45 13.28
CA VAL A 312 3.78 2.92 14.67
C VAL A 312 5.22 2.86 15.15
N HIS A 313 5.94 1.75 14.89
CA HIS A 313 7.35 1.58 15.26
C HIS A 313 8.22 2.69 14.70
N HIS A 314 8.16 2.91 13.37
CA HIS A 314 8.96 3.93 12.70
C HIS A 314 8.52 5.35 13.02
N GLN A 315 7.21 5.58 13.24
CA GLN A 315 6.71 6.87 13.70
C GLN A 315 7.29 7.25 15.06
N GLN A 316 7.26 6.33 16.04
CA GLN A 316 7.84 6.58 17.35
C GLN A 316 9.33 6.87 17.28
N ARG A 317 10.06 6.20 16.39
CA ARG A 317 11.49 6.43 16.15
C ARG A 317 11.73 7.81 15.54
N SER A 318 10.98 8.19 14.52
CA SER A 318 11.03 9.51 13.91
C SER A 318 10.71 10.62 14.93
N ASP A 319 9.63 10.46 15.72
CA ASP A 319 9.23 11.44 16.74
C ASP A 319 10.31 11.60 17.83
N ARG A 320 10.97 10.52 18.24
CA ARG A 320 12.09 10.58 19.20
C ARG A 320 13.28 11.34 18.62
N LEU A 321 13.60 11.13 17.35
CA LEU A 321 14.68 11.84 16.67
C LEU A 321 14.40 13.34 16.57
N PHE A 322 13.20 13.74 16.15
CA PHE A 322 12.85 15.15 16.10
C PHE A 322 12.87 15.82 17.47
N LYS A 323 12.41 15.13 18.52
CA LYS A 323 12.55 15.60 19.90
C LYS A 323 14.01 15.77 20.30
N ALA A 324 14.86 14.79 19.97
CA ALA A 324 16.31 14.87 20.27
C ALA A 324 16.95 16.05 19.55
N PHE A 325 16.66 16.28 18.26
CA PHE A 325 17.18 17.42 17.51
C PHE A 325 16.74 18.76 18.12
N SER A 326 15.47 18.88 18.50
CA SER A 326 14.96 20.09 19.14
C SER A 326 15.61 20.35 20.49
N LEU A 327 15.82 19.32 21.31
CA LEU A 327 16.55 19.45 22.58
C LEU A 327 18.02 19.82 22.37
N MET A 328 18.68 19.20 21.38
CA MET A 328 20.07 19.55 21.04
C MET A 328 20.18 20.99 20.56
N ALA A 329 19.28 21.47 19.70
CA ALA A 329 19.23 22.85 19.24
C ALA A 329 19.01 23.82 20.42
N ALA A 330 18.05 23.51 21.29
CA ALA A 330 17.78 24.33 22.48
C ALA A 330 19.00 24.40 23.41
N PHE A 331 19.71 23.28 23.59
CA PHE A 331 20.92 23.24 24.44
C PHE A 331 22.12 23.92 23.76
N MET A 332 22.27 23.83 22.45
CA MET A 332 23.28 24.58 21.70
C MET A 332 23.09 26.09 21.87
N GLY A 333 21.86 26.60 21.73
CA GLY A 333 21.56 28.00 21.96
C GLY A 333 21.84 28.44 23.41
N PHE A 334 21.55 27.59 24.38
CA PHE A 334 21.91 27.82 25.78
C PHE A 334 23.42 27.96 25.97
N LEU A 335 24.22 27.01 25.50
CA LEU A 335 25.67 27.03 25.61
C LEU A 335 26.29 28.28 24.94
N PHE A 336 25.78 28.64 23.76
CA PHE A 336 26.24 29.82 23.06
C PHE A 336 25.92 31.12 23.83
N LEU A 337 24.72 31.27 24.40
CA LEU A 337 24.34 32.43 25.18
C LEU A 337 25.10 32.52 26.53
N VAL A 338 25.39 31.39 27.18
CA VAL A 338 26.25 31.32 28.36
C VAL A 338 27.64 31.85 28.01
N TYR A 339 28.23 31.35 26.93
CA TYR A 339 29.50 31.82 26.42
C TYR A 339 29.52 33.33 26.12
N ALA A 340 28.47 33.81 25.45
CA ALA A 340 28.41 35.21 24.99
C ALA A 340 28.06 36.21 26.09
N LYS A 341 27.33 35.83 27.15
CA LYS A 341 26.76 36.78 28.14
C LYS A 341 27.20 36.52 29.58
N ILE A 342 27.54 35.30 29.96
CA ILE A 342 27.79 34.93 31.36
C ILE A 342 29.27 34.65 31.57
N TYR A 343 29.84 33.70 30.82
CA TYR A 343 31.22 33.28 31.00
C TYR A 343 31.85 32.87 29.67
N PRO A 344 32.90 33.59 29.17
CA PRO A 344 33.51 33.35 27.86
C PRO A 344 34.48 32.16 27.87
N GLY A 345 34.10 31.05 28.48
CA GLY A 345 34.92 29.85 28.57
C GLY A 345 34.87 29.02 27.28
N LYS A 346 36.05 28.71 26.71
CA LYS A 346 36.17 27.92 25.46
C LYS A 346 35.45 26.57 25.51
N LEU A 347 35.24 26.02 26.71
CA LEU A 347 34.53 24.75 26.92
C LEU A 347 33.07 24.79 26.44
N PHE A 348 32.37 25.92 26.62
CA PHE A 348 30.97 26.08 26.15
C PHE A 348 30.90 26.07 24.61
N LEU A 349 31.86 26.72 23.96
CA LEU A 349 31.96 26.72 22.50
C LEU A 349 32.35 25.34 21.95
N ALA A 350 33.24 24.62 22.64
CA ALA A 350 33.53 23.24 22.30
C ALA A 350 32.32 22.32 22.44
N GLY A 351 31.54 22.47 23.52
CA GLY A 351 30.29 21.74 23.72
C GLY A 351 29.24 22.02 22.62
N TYR A 352 29.13 23.29 22.20
CA TYR A 352 28.29 23.67 21.06
C TYR A 352 28.69 22.92 19.77
N LEU A 353 29.99 22.90 19.43
CA LEU A 353 30.49 22.23 18.22
C LEU A 353 30.31 20.71 18.28
N VAL A 354 30.48 20.09 19.44
CA VAL A 354 30.26 18.65 19.63
C VAL A 354 28.78 18.29 19.39
N LEU A 355 27.86 19.08 19.95
CA LEU A 355 26.43 18.87 19.73
C LEU A 355 26.03 19.07 18.27
N PHE A 356 26.58 20.09 17.61
CA PHE A 356 26.36 20.34 16.19
C PHE A 356 26.83 19.15 15.34
N ALA A 357 28.06 18.66 15.55
CA ALA A 357 28.60 17.53 14.84
C ALA A 357 27.79 16.23 15.08
N ALA A 358 27.39 15.98 16.34
CA ALA A 358 26.53 14.84 16.69
C ALA A 358 25.16 14.92 16.02
N GLY A 359 24.54 16.10 16.01
CA GLY A 359 23.25 16.35 15.36
C GLY A 359 23.33 16.13 13.85
N PHE A 360 24.37 16.68 13.22
CA PHE A 360 24.62 16.51 11.78
C PHE A 360 24.83 15.03 11.40
N PHE A 361 25.63 14.31 12.17
CA PHE A 361 25.88 12.88 11.96
C PHE A 361 24.59 12.06 12.11
N MET A 362 23.82 12.30 13.18
CA MET A 362 22.55 11.64 13.40
C MET A 362 21.53 11.93 12.27
N PHE A 363 21.46 13.18 11.81
CA PHE A 363 20.60 13.56 10.70
C PHE A 363 21.00 12.85 9.40
N SER A 364 22.29 12.88 9.04
CA SER A 364 22.81 12.18 7.86
C SER A 364 22.50 10.68 7.90
N LEU A 365 22.70 10.04 9.06
CA LEU A 365 22.41 8.62 9.23
C LEU A 365 20.92 8.31 9.08
N ALA A 366 20.05 9.13 9.70
CA ALA A 366 18.60 8.97 9.64
C ALA A 366 18.06 9.15 8.20
N THR A 367 18.59 10.13 7.46
CA THR A 367 18.24 10.38 6.06
C THR A 367 18.68 9.23 5.16
N ARG A 368 19.94 8.79 5.28
CA ARG A 368 20.48 7.65 4.51
C ARG A 368 19.69 6.36 4.74
N ARG A 369 19.21 6.13 5.95
CA ARG A 369 18.43 4.94 6.33
C ARG A 369 16.92 5.09 6.11
N GLY A 370 16.44 6.22 5.60
CA GLY A 370 15.04 6.49 5.33
C GLY A 370 14.13 6.45 6.57
N TRP A 371 14.66 6.75 7.78
CA TRP A 371 13.87 6.64 9.03
C TRP A 371 12.69 7.59 9.09
N PHE A 372 12.78 8.71 8.38
CA PHE A 372 11.72 9.72 8.35
C PHE A 372 10.57 9.37 7.38
N THR A 373 10.83 8.53 6.37
CA THR A 373 9.85 8.25 5.30
C THR A 373 9.14 6.89 5.43
N ARG A 374 9.79 5.90 6.08
CA ARG A 374 9.24 4.54 6.21
C ARG A 374 7.86 4.52 6.86
N HIS A 375 7.65 5.27 7.94
CA HIS A 375 6.35 5.29 8.63
C HIS A 375 5.22 5.83 7.75
N LEU A 376 5.51 6.75 6.82
CA LEU A 376 4.52 7.30 5.89
C LEU A 376 4.04 6.24 4.89
N MET A 377 4.99 5.47 4.34
CA MET A 377 4.68 4.37 3.41
C MET A 377 3.86 3.28 4.09
N TYR A 378 4.31 2.86 5.27
CA TYR A 378 3.63 1.79 6.01
C TYR A 378 2.24 2.22 6.49
N ARG A 379 2.07 3.50 6.85
CA ARG A 379 0.76 4.05 7.17
C ARG A 379 -0.17 4.06 5.95
N ALA A 380 0.33 4.43 4.77
CA ALA A 380 -0.43 4.39 3.53
C ALA A 380 -0.90 2.96 3.19
N ILE A 381 -0.05 1.94 3.39
CA ILE A 381 -0.42 0.53 3.24
C ILE A 381 -1.53 0.16 4.23
N ALA A 382 -1.34 0.46 5.52
CA ALA A 382 -2.29 0.11 6.57
C ALA A 382 -3.68 0.72 6.31
N GLU A 383 -3.76 2.01 5.99
CA GLU A 383 -5.06 2.67 5.72
C GLU A 383 -5.73 2.13 4.44
N SER A 384 -4.94 1.82 3.41
CA SER A 384 -5.47 1.20 2.18
C SER A 384 -6.02 -0.20 2.45
N LEU A 385 -5.30 -1.02 3.23
CA LEU A 385 -5.75 -2.36 3.61
C LEU A 385 -6.97 -2.33 4.53
N ARG A 386 -7.02 -1.39 5.47
CA ARG A 386 -8.20 -1.15 6.32
C ARG A 386 -9.43 -0.85 5.47
N THR A 387 -9.30 0.10 4.56
CA THR A 387 -10.38 0.48 3.64
C THR A 387 -10.83 -0.71 2.80
N ARG A 388 -9.87 -1.45 2.23
CA ARG A 388 -10.13 -2.64 1.42
C ARG A 388 -10.85 -3.74 2.21
N PHE A 389 -10.47 -3.95 3.46
CA PHE A 389 -11.13 -4.91 4.35
C PHE A 389 -12.62 -4.60 4.50
N TYR A 390 -12.94 -3.36 4.89
CA TYR A 390 -14.34 -2.97 5.10
C TYR A 390 -15.17 -2.95 3.82
N LEU A 391 -14.61 -2.49 2.70
CA LEU A 391 -15.27 -2.59 1.40
C LEU A 391 -15.54 -4.04 1.01
N SER A 392 -14.59 -4.95 1.27
CA SER A 392 -14.76 -6.39 1.00
C SER A 392 -15.88 -7.00 1.84
N VAL A 393 -15.99 -6.65 3.14
CA VAL A 393 -17.12 -7.08 3.98
C VAL A 393 -18.44 -6.53 3.45
N ALA A 394 -18.48 -5.27 3.00
CA ALA A 394 -19.66 -4.68 2.37
C ALA A 394 -20.01 -5.33 1.00
N GLY A 395 -19.13 -6.16 0.44
CA GLY A 395 -19.28 -6.74 -0.90
C GLY A 395 -19.09 -5.72 -2.02
N VAL A 396 -18.29 -4.72 -1.76
CA VAL A 396 -17.87 -3.71 -2.72
C VAL A 396 -16.51 -4.11 -3.28
N ALA A 397 -16.45 -4.37 -4.58
CA ALA A 397 -15.20 -4.70 -5.23
C ALA A 397 -14.25 -3.48 -5.17
N PRO A 398 -12.99 -3.65 -4.76
CA PRO A 398 -12.02 -2.56 -4.81
C PRO A 398 -11.74 -2.19 -6.26
N ARG A 399 -12.27 -1.05 -6.71
CA ARG A 399 -12.17 -0.58 -8.11
C ARG A 399 -10.89 0.18 -8.41
N GLY A 400 -9.79 -0.13 -7.73
CA GLY A 400 -8.52 0.55 -7.94
C GLY A 400 -8.52 1.99 -7.42
N ILE A 401 -9.35 2.30 -6.42
CA ILE A 401 -9.43 3.63 -5.77
C ILE A 401 -8.04 4.10 -5.36
N GLU A 402 -7.25 3.22 -4.73
CA GLU A 402 -5.90 3.55 -4.28
C GLU A 402 -4.98 3.92 -5.45
N GLN A 403 -5.09 3.19 -6.57
CA GLN A 403 -4.27 3.47 -7.76
C GLN A 403 -4.67 4.79 -8.42
N HIS A 404 -5.97 5.09 -8.46
CA HIS A 404 -6.49 6.35 -8.95
C HIS A 404 -5.98 7.52 -8.10
N LEU A 405 -6.07 7.42 -6.79
CA LEU A 405 -5.61 8.45 -5.86
C LEU A 405 -4.09 8.63 -5.87
N MET A 406 -3.31 7.54 -5.92
CA MET A 406 -1.86 7.60 -6.05
C MET A 406 -1.43 8.36 -7.32
N ARG A 407 -2.21 8.22 -8.39
CA ARG A 407 -2.01 8.94 -9.65
C ARG A 407 -2.40 10.40 -9.52
N LEU A 408 -3.63 10.66 -9.09
CA LEU A 408 -4.22 12.00 -9.00
C LEU A 408 -3.37 12.92 -8.11
N LEU A 409 -2.92 12.41 -6.97
CA LEU A 409 -2.14 13.17 -5.99
C LEU A 409 -0.64 13.16 -6.26
N GLY A 410 -0.19 12.58 -7.37
CA GLY A 410 1.22 12.53 -7.74
C GLY A 410 2.10 11.69 -6.80
N VAL A 411 1.51 10.86 -5.94
CA VAL A 411 2.22 9.99 -4.99
C VAL A 411 3.20 9.06 -5.70
N ARG A 412 2.89 8.64 -6.93
CA ARG A 412 3.79 7.86 -7.79
C ARG A 412 5.06 8.61 -8.21
N ARG A 413 5.01 9.94 -8.32
CA ARG A 413 6.18 10.77 -8.64
C ARG A 413 7.13 10.91 -7.46
N ILE A 414 6.66 10.62 -6.26
CA ILE A 414 7.49 10.51 -5.07
C ILE A 414 8.22 9.17 -5.16
N ALA A 415 9.52 9.25 -5.44
CA ALA A 415 10.36 8.07 -5.55
C ALA A 415 10.15 7.13 -4.34
N GLY A 416 9.66 5.93 -4.60
CA GLY A 416 9.55 4.87 -3.60
C GLY A 416 8.17 4.55 -3.07
N PHE A 417 7.06 5.04 -3.64
CA PHE A 417 5.70 4.67 -3.23
C PHE A 417 5.01 3.66 -4.17
N SER A 418 5.48 3.50 -5.39
CA SER A 418 4.85 2.62 -6.41
C SER A 418 4.80 1.15 -5.99
N TRP A 419 5.78 0.67 -5.23
CA TRP A 419 5.86 -0.69 -4.73
C TRP A 419 4.70 -1.10 -3.80
N ILE A 420 4.05 -0.13 -3.13
CA ILE A 420 2.86 -0.37 -2.28
C ILE A 420 1.76 -1.08 -3.09
N GLY A 421 1.64 -0.75 -4.37
CA GLY A 421 0.70 -1.38 -5.28
C GLY A 421 0.83 -2.91 -5.37
N HIS A 422 2.02 -3.48 -5.17
CA HIS A 422 2.22 -4.93 -5.19
C HIS A 422 1.51 -5.60 -4.01
N ILE A 423 1.64 -5.05 -2.80
CA ILE A 423 0.95 -5.56 -1.60
C ILE A 423 -0.57 -5.44 -1.76
N LEU A 424 -1.04 -4.27 -2.21
CA LEU A 424 -2.47 -4.04 -2.36
C LEU A 424 -3.10 -4.99 -3.38
N ARG A 425 -2.42 -5.27 -4.50
CA ARG A 425 -2.88 -6.26 -5.48
C ARG A 425 -2.90 -7.66 -4.91
N ALA A 426 -1.84 -8.06 -4.23
CA ALA A 426 -1.78 -9.39 -3.61
C ALA A 426 -2.84 -9.60 -2.52
N CYS A 427 -3.29 -8.53 -1.87
CA CYS A 427 -4.38 -8.54 -0.90
C CYS A 427 -5.77 -8.29 -1.52
N THR A 428 -5.92 -8.31 -2.86
CA THR A 428 -7.23 -8.20 -3.51
C THR A 428 -7.98 -9.52 -3.41
N PRO A 429 -9.19 -9.56 -2.81
CA PRO A 429 -10.03 -10.75 -2.84
C PRO A 429 -10.52 -11.03 -4.27
N PHE A 430 -10.38 -12.24 -4.74
CA PHE A 430 -10.96 -12.65 -6.02
C PHE A 430 -12.45 -12.96 -5.90
N GLU A 431 -12.85 -13.53 -4.76
CA GLU A 431 -14.25 -13.76 -4.39
C GLU A 431 -14.67 -12.83 -3.27
N LEU A 432 -15.83 -12.22 -3.45
CA LEU A 432 -16.53 -11.57 -2.35
C LEU A 432 -17.67 -12.44 -1.82
N GLY A 433 -18.09 -13.43 -2.59
CA GLY A 433 -19.19 -14.36 -2.30
C GLY A 433 -20.55 -13.67 -2.31
N ALA A 434 -21.58 -14.42 -2.62
CA ALA A 434 -22.95 -13.97 -2.37
C ALA A 434 -23.15 -13.80 -0.86
N THR A 435 -23.80 -12.73 -0.45
CA THR A 435 -24.24 -12.57 0.95
C THR A 435 -25.72 -12.77 1.04
N HIS A 436 -26.15 -13.52 2.05
CA HIS A 436 -27.56 -13.72 2.35
C HIS A 436 -28.22 -12.44 2.89
N ASP A 437 -27.47 -11.60 3.58
CA ASP A 437 -27.95 -10.34 4.15
C ASP A 437 -26.97 -9.19 3.86
N ARG A 438 -27.20 -8.54 2.72
CA ARG A 438 -26.41 -7.37 2.31
C ARG A 438 -26.61 -6.19 3.26
N GLN A 439 -27.80 -6.05 3.85
CA GLN A 439 -28.09 -4.97 4.78
C GLN A 439 -27.29 -5.15 6.09
N ALA A 440 -27.20 -6.37 6.61
CA ALA A 440 -26.36 -6.66 7.78
C ALA A 440 -24.88 -6.30 7.55
N CYS A 441 -24.35 -6.57 6.34
CA CYS A 441 -23.00 -6.16 5.97
C CYS A 441 -22.83 -4.63 6.02
N PHE A 442 -23.76 -3.87 5.46
CA PHE A 442 -23.71 -2.40 5.49
C PHE A 442 -23.83 -1.85 6.92
N ASP A 443 -24.72 -2.40 7.72
CA ASP A 443 -24.89 -2.01 9.12
C ASP A 443 -23.67 -2.32 9.98
N TRP A 444 -23.05 -3.47 9.74
CA TRP A 444 -21.80 -3.84 10.41
C TRP A 444 -20.68 -2.88 10.04
N VAL A 445 -20.45 -2.61 8.75
CA VAL A 445 -19.42 -1.69 8.27
C VAL A 445 -19.67 -0.26 8.77
N ARG A 446 -20.95 0.19 8.79
CA ARG A 446 -21.29 1.49 9.36
C ARG A 446 -20.89 1.59 10.82
N LYS A 447 -21.20 0.60 11.65
CA LYS A 447 -20.91 0.59 13.09
C LYS A 447 -19.42 0.46 13.39
N THR A 448 -18.77 -0.53 12.77
CA THR A 448 -17.39 -0.92 13.11
C THR A 448 -16.32 -0.08 12.42
N TRP A 449 -16.62 0.49 11.25
CA TRP A 449 -15.68 1.36 10.55
C TRP A 449 -16.05 2.84 10.68
N ILE A 450 -17.21 3.23 10.13
CA ILE A 450 -17.55 4.65 9.99
C ILE A 450 -17.76 5.32 11.36
N GLU A 451 -18.60 4.73 12.22
CA GLU A 451 -18.91 5.30 13.54
C GLU A 451 -17.72 5.18 14.51
N ASP A 452 -16.93 4.11 14.43
CA ASP A 452 -15.75 3.98 15.28
C ASP A 452 -14.64 4.95 14.87
N GLN A 453 -14.36 5.11 13.58
CA GLN A 453 -13.43 6.13 13.08
C GLN A 453 -13.92 7.54 13.42
N HIS A 454 -15.23 7.82 13.32
CA HIS A 454 -15.80 9.10 13.75
C HIS A 454 -15.51 9.38 15.23
N LYS A 455 -15.73 8.40 16.12
CA LYS A 455 -15.43 8.53 17.57
C LYS A 455 -13.93 8.77 17.81
N TYR A 456 -13.07 8.05 17.07
CA TYR A 456 -11.62 8.21 17.17
C TYR A 456 -11.18 9.61 16.77
N PHE A 457 -11.56 10.10 15.59
CA PHE A 457 -11.17 11.42 15.10
C PHE A 457 -11.76 12.54 15.95
N LYS A 458 -12.98 12.39 16.45
CA LYS A 458 -13.60 13.37 17.38
C LYS A 458 -12.77 13.54 18.65
N ARG A 459 -12.34 12.43 19.26
CA ARG A 459 -11.45 12.48 20.45
C ARG A 459 -10.10 13.12 20.14
N LYS A 460 -9.50 12.77 19.00
CA LYS A 460 -8.19 13.31 18.56
C LYS A 460 -8.26 14.78 18.22
N ALA A 461 -9.25 15.22 17.45
CA ALA A 461 -9.46 16.62 17.10
C ALA A 461 -9.67 17.49 18.36
N HIS A 462 -10.51 17.02 19.31
CA HIS A 462 -10.76 17.71 20.56
C HIS A 462 -9.49 17.85 21.41
N GLY A 463 -8.74 16.75 21.58
CA GLY A 463 -7.47 16.78 22.32
C GLY A 463 -6.43 17.72 21.71
N LEU A 464 -6.31 17.71 20.37
CA LEU A 464 -5.38 18.58 19.65
C LEU A 464 -5.77 20.07 19.76
N HIS A 465 -7.06 20.36 19.65
CA HIS A 465 -7.59 21.73 19.81
C HIS A 465 -7.28 22.30 21.20
N HIS A 466 -7.56 21.54 22.26
CA HIS A 466 -7.25 21.96 23.63
C HIS A 466 -5.76 22.16 23.88
N ALA A 467 -4.93 21.24 23.35
CA ALA A 467 -3.48 21.35 23.47
C ALA A 467 -2.97 22.63 22.76
N HIS A 468 -3.47 22.90 21.55
CA HIS A 468 -3.10 24.11 20.79
C HIS A 468 -3.48 25.38 21.54
N HIS A 469 -4.71 25.53 22.03
CA HIS A 469 -5.13 26.71 22.76
C HIS A 469 -4.39 26.93 24.09
N ARG A 470 -4.03 25.84 24.79
CA ARG A 470 -3.20 25.95 26.00
C ARG A 470 -1.80 26.48 25.66
N LEU A 471 -1.21 26.01 24.58
CA LEU A 471 0.11 26.44 24.13
C LEU A 471 0.11 27.90 23.68
N GLU A 472 -0.88 28.33 22.92
CA GLU A 472 -1.01 29.72 22.50
C GLU A 472 -1.15 30.69 23.70
N ARG A 473 -1.89 30.28 24.75
CA ARG A 473 -1.97 31.07 25.99
C ARG A 473 -0.61 31.16 26.68
N ILE A 474 0.14 30.07 26.79
CA ILE A 474 1.48 30.06 27.37
C ILE A 474 2.42 30.97 26.58
N LYS A 475 2.40 30.92 25.24
CA LYS A 475 3.18 31.84 24.39
C LYS A 475 2.81 33.32 24.64
N GLY A 476 1.51 33.62 24.77
CA GLY A 476 1.04 34.95 25.09
C GLY A 476 1.59 35.49 26.43
N PHE A 477 1.58 34.63 27.47
CA PHE A 477 2.18 34.99 28.76
C PHE A 477 3.70 35.20 28.68
N ILE A 478 4.41 34.37 27.96
CA ILE A 478 5.86 34.51 27.77
C ILE A 478 6.16 35.83 27.03
N LEU A 479 5.43 36.14 25.97
CA LEU A 479 5.60 37.37 25.20
C LEU A 479 5.35 38.61 26.11
N ALA A 480 4.27 38.63 26.90
CA ALA A 480 3.99 39.67 27.84
C ALA A 480 5.10 39.85 28.90
N ALA A 481 5.60 38.73 29.44
CA ALA A 481 6.73 38.75 30.40
C ALA A 481 8.00 39.32 29.76
N MET A 482 8.27 39.04 28.50
CA MET A 482 9.40 39.58 27.75
C MET A 482 9.27 41.09 27.55
N VAL A 483 8.06 41.60 27.21
CA VAL A 483 7.83 43.05 27.08
C VAL A 483 8.07 43.74 28.42
N ILE A 484 7.57 43.17 29.53
CA ILE A 484 7.79 43.69 30.89
C ILE A 484 9.29 43.69 31.23
N ALA A 485 10.03 42.61 30.86
CA ALA A 485 11.47 42.56 31.11
C ALA A 485 12.25 43.61 30.33
N VAL A 486 11.89 43.89 29.07
CA VAL A 486 12.49 44.99 28.28
C VAL A 486 12.16 46.36 28.90
N ALA A 487 10.91 46.57 29.28
CA ALA A 487 10.51 47.81 29.96
C ALA A 487 11.27 48.00 31.29
N SER A 488 11.46 46.92 32.05
CA SER A 488 12.26 46.96 33.29
C SER A 488 13.73 47.32 33.05
N LEU A 489 14.33 46.82 31.95
CA LEU A 489 15.68 47.20 31.53
C LEU A 489 15.78 48.68 31.17
N MET A 490 14.74 49.27 30.59
CA MET A 490 14.70 50.69 30.23
C MET A 490 14.54 51.60 31.49
N ILE A 491 13.59 51.27 32.36
CA ILE A 491 13.21 52.09 33.51
C ILE A 491 14.21 51.93 34.66
N PHE A 492 14.60 50.71 35.00
CA PHE A 492 15.40 50.39 36.18
C PHE A 492 16.87 50.09 35.85
N LYS A 493 17.42 50.62 34.77
CA LYS A 493 18.79 50.32 34.28
C LYS A 493 19.86 50.53 35.36
N GLY A 494 19.77 51.59 36.17
CA GLY A 494 20.72 51.86 37.26
C GLY A 494 20.67 50.77 38.33
N PHE A 495 19.49 50.50 38.84
CA PHE A 495 19.27 49.46 39.87
C PHE A 495 19.75 48.08 39.41
N LEU A 496 19.41 47.67 38.19
CA LEU A 496 19.80 46.39 37.61
C LEU A 496 21.29 46.24 37.31
N SER A 497 22.00 47.35 37.15
CA SER A 497 23.43 47.37 36.92
C SER A 497 24.26 47.38 38.22
N TYR A 498 23.67 47.96 39.31
CA TYR A 498 24.33 48.04 40.62
C TYR A 498 24.17 46.78 41.48
N ASN A 499 23.03 46.09 41.35
CA ASN A 499 22.80 44.87 42.13
C ASN A 499 23.41 43.67 41.46
N GLU A 500 24.30 42.98 42.15
CA GLU A 500 24.96 41.76 41.68
C GLU A 500 24.44 40.51 42.36
N VAL A 501 24.27 39.44 41.58
CA VAL A 501 23.94 38.10 42.04
C VAL A 501 25.01 37.15 41.47
N LEU A 502 25.66 36.36 42.34
CA LEU A 502 26.74 35.44 41.95
C LEU A 502 27.91 36.13 41.21
N GLY A 503 28.21 37.40 41.54
CA GLY A 503 29.31 38.16 40.93
C GLY A 503 29.01 38.76 39.56
N LEU A 504 27.74 38.73 39.11
CA LEU A 504 27.31 39.36 37.86
C LEU A 504 26.14 40.29 38.08
N PRO A 505 26.06 41.44 37.35
CA PRO A 505 24.94 42.37 37.44
C PRO A 505 23.62 41.70 37.04
N LEU A 506 22.52 42.05 37.73
CA LEU A 506 21.19 41.52 37.48
C LEU A 506 20.74 41.73 36.02
N LYS A 507 21.17 42.84 35.42
CA LYS A 507 21.00 43.16 34.01
C LYS A 507 21.52 42.07 33.10
N THR A 508 22.66 41.42 33.42
CA THR A 508 23.25 40.35 32.59
C THR A 508 22.33 39.14 32.50
N TYR A 509 21.74 38.71 33.63
CA TYR A 509 20.78 37.61 33.66
C TYR A 509 19.52 37.94 32.89
N LEU A 510 19.03 39.19 32.99
CA LEU A 510 17.81 39.57 32.26
C LEU A 510 18.07 39.63 30.75
N VAL A 511 19.21 40.14 30.29
CA VAL A 511 19.60 40.10 28.87
C VAL A 511 19.83 38.70 28.38
N PHE A 512 20.42 37.82 29.21
CA PHE A 512 20.56 36.40 28.89
C PHE A 512 19.19 35.72 28.68
N LEU A 513 18.24 35.92 29.58
CA LEU A 513 16.87 35.39 29.47
C LEU A 513 16.14 35.94 28.25
N LEU A 514 16.29 37.22 27.96
CA LEU A 514 15.70 37.87 26.77
C LEU A 514 16.29 37.32 25.45
N GLY A 515 17.47 36.77 25.45
CA GLY A 515 18.03 36.04 24.31
C GLY A 515 17.58 34.59 24.25
N LEU A 516 17.58 33.90 25.40
CA LEU A 516 17.31 32.47 25.49
C LEU A 516 15.86 32.08 25.20
N VAL A 517 14.90 32.83 25.78
CA VAL A 517 13.48 32.51 25.69
C VAL A 517 12.92 32.61 24.25
N PRO A 518 13.19 33.70 23.48
CA PRO A 518 12.79 33.76 22.08
C PRO A 518 13.43 32.66 21.22
N PHE A 519 14.72 32.36 21.48
CA PHE A 519 15.41 31.30 20.80
C PHE A 519 14.72 29.94 21.02
N TRP A 520 14.38 29.61 22.27
CA TRP A 520 13.66 28.37 22.57
C TRP A 520 12.24 28.34 22.01
N LEU A 521 11.55 29.46 21.96
CA LEU A 521 10.25 29.58 21.28
C LEU A 521 10.41 29.31 19.78
N GLY A 522 11.47 29.81 19.13
CA GLY A 522 11.78 29.54 17.74
C GLY A 522 12.03 28.05 17.49
N VAL A 523 12.86 27.40 18.30
CA VAL A 523 13.10 25.94 18.23
C VAL A 523 11.78 25.17 18.39
N TRP A 524 10.92 25.59 19.31
CA TRP A 524 9.61 24.99 19.52
C TRP A 524 8.67 25.17 18.31
N GLU A 525 8.66 26.33 17.68
CA GLU A 525 7.88 26.57 16.44
C GLU A 525 8.36 25.69 15.28
N ILE A 526 9.68 25.57 15.10
CA ILE A 526 10.26 24.67 14.11
C ILE A 526 9.84 23.22 14.37
N TYR A 527 9.88 22.78 15.65
CA TYR A 527 9.41 21.44 16.01
C TYR A 527 7.93 21.23 15.66
N GLN A 528 7.05 22.17 16.00
CA GLN A 528 5.62 22.09 15.66
C GLN A 528 5.37 22.06 14.15
N ALA A 529 6.11 22.87 13.39
CA ALA A 529 6.01 22.91 11.94
C ALA A 529 6.45 21.58 11.30
N LYS A 530 7.56 20.99 11.78
CA LYS A 530 8.03 19.68 11.33
C LYS A 530 7.04 18.56 11.68
N MET A 531 6.39 18.62 12.83
CA MET A 531 5.36 17.66 13.24
C MET A 531 4.01 17.88 12.54
N ALA A 532 3.88 18.96 11.76
CA ALA A 532 2.66 19.32 11.02
C ALA A 532 1.38 19.31 11.89
N ILE A 533 1.48 19.83 13.12
CA ILE A 533 0.41 19.74 14.13
C ILE A 533 -0.86 20.48 13.69
N LYS A 534 -0.72 21.65 13.05
CA LYS A 534 -1.86 22.44 12.57
C LYS A 534 -2.59 21.74 11.42
N GLU A 535 -1.83 21.20 10.48
CA GLU A 535 -2.36 20.46 9.32
C GLU A 535 -3.08 19.18 9.74
N LEU A 536 -2.53 18.49 10.75
CA LEU A 536 -3.16 17.30 11.33
C LEU A 536 -4.52 17.64 11.97
N GLY A 537 -4.62 18.78 12.63
CA GLY A 537 -5.88 19.28 13.19
C GLY A 537 -6.93 19.53 12.11
N TRP A 538 -6.56 20.17 11.02
CA TRP A 538 -7.44 20.40 9.87
C TRP A 538 -7.87 19.09 9.20
N GLN A 539 -6.94 18.17 9.00
CA GLN A 539 -7.21 16.84 8.44
C GLN A 539 -8.23 16.08 9.30
N TYR A 540 -8.08 16.08 10.62
CA TYR A 540 -9.03 15.40 11.52
C TYR A 540 -10.43 16.02 11.44
N GLN A 541 -10.54 17.33 11.32
CA GLN A 541 -11.84 17.98 11.15
C GLN A 541 -12.49 17.63 9.81
N ASN A 542 -11.71 17.57 8.73
CA ASN A 542 -12.18 17.20 7.40
C ASN A 542 -12.69 15.74 7.38
N GLN A 543 -11.93 14.83 7.97
CA GLN A 543 -12.33 13.43 8.08
C GLN A 543 -13.59 13.25 8.95
N LEU A 544 -13.72 14.01 10.04
CA LEU A 544 -14.95 14.02 10.86
C LEU A 544 -16.18 14.39 10.04
N PHE A 545 -16.09 15.45 9.25
CA PHE A 545 -17.18 15.89 8.38
C PHE A 545 -17.60 14.80 7.39
N HIS A 546 -16.64 14.14 6.73
CA HIS A 546 -16.93 13.06 5.78
C HIS A 546 -17.56 11.84 6.47
N LEU A 547 -17.03 11.44 7.62
CA LEU A 547 -17.54 10.31 8.38
C LEU A 547 -18.94 10.56 8.94
N GLU A 548 -19.24 11.76 9.43
CA GLU A 548 -20.56 12.13 9.94
C GLU A 548 -21.61 12.08 8.83
N ARG A 549 -21.26 12.64 7.66
CA ARG A 549 -22.12 12.58 6.46
C ARG A 549 -22.36 11.14 6.01
N ALA A 550 -21.32 10.31 5.96
CA ALA A 550 -21.43 8.91 5.59
C ALA A 550 -22.28 8.11 6.59
N ALA A 551 -22.05 8.29 7.90
CA ALA A 551 -22.81 7.63 8.96
C ALA A 551 -24.31 7.96 8.87
N SER A 552 -24.64 9.23 8.61
CA SER A 552 -26.02 9.68 8.43
C SER A 552 -26.67 9.08 7.18
N ALA A 553 -25.96 9.11 6.04
CA ALA A 553 -26.47 8.60 4.77
C ALA A 553 -26.65 7.07 4.76
N LEU A 554 -25.80 6.32 5.48
CA LEU A 554 -25.87 4.85 5.58
C LEU A 554 -26.95 4.36 6.54
N ARG A 555 -27.55 5.21 7.38
CA ARG A 555 -28.70 4.81 8.23
C ARG A 555 -29.93 4.47 7.40
N HIS A 556 -30.15 5.23 6.32
CA HIS A 556 -31.29 5.07 5.43
C HIS A 556 -30.85 5.27 3.97
N PRO A 557 -30.11 4.33 3.40
CA PRO A 557 -29.53 4.52 2.07
C PRO A 557 -30.58 4.47 0.93
N GLY A 558 -31.78 3.94 1.20
CA GLY A 558 -32.87 3.80 0.22
C GLY A 558 -32.67 2.63 -0.76
N SER A 559 -31.43 2.29 -1.12
CA SER A 559 -31.10 1.14 -1.97
C SER A 559 -29.68 0.64 -1.71
N ALA A 560 -29.45 -0.65 -2.00
CA ALA A 560 -28.10 -1.25 -1.91
C ALA A 560 -27.09 -0.56 -2.84
N LYS A 561 -27.51 -0.16 -4.05
CA LYS A 561 -26.65 0.57 -5.00
C LYS A 561 -26.18 1.91 -4.42
N ARG A 562 -27.08 2.62 -3.74
CA ARG A 562 -26.72 3.89 -3.09
C ARG A 562 -25.81 3.70 -1.88
N ALA A 563 -26.01 2.62 -1.09
CA ALA A 563 -25.11 2.27 0.01
C ALA A 563 -23.68 2.00 -0.49
N VAL A 564 -23.55 1.23 -1.57
CA VAL A 564 -22.26 0.99 -2.24
C VAL A 564 -21.60 2.31 -2.66
N HIS A 565 -22.35 3.19 -3.33
CA HIS A 565 -21.80 4.49 -3.76
C HIS A 565 -21.36 5.37 -2.58
N ILE A 566 -22.11 5.38 -1.47
CA ILE A 566 -21.71 6.12 -0.26
C ILE A 566 -20.42 5.55 0.32
N LEU A 567 -20.27 4.23 0.36
CA LEU A 567 -19.04 3.58 0.86
C LEU A 567 -17.84 3.85 -0.03
N ASP A 568 -18.00 3.77 -1.36
CA ASP A 568 -16.95 4.10 -2.33
C ASP A 568 -16.50 5.56 -2.19
N ASP A 569 -17.42 6.52 -2.17
CA ASP A 569 -17.13 7.96 -2.00
C ASP A 569 -16.43 8.23 -0.66
N THR A 570 -16.87 7.56 0.41
CA THR A 570 -16.25 7.70 1.73
C THR A 570 -14.83 7.13 1.74
N ALA A 571 -14.63 5.96 1.16
CA ALA A 571 -13.33 5.31 1.04
C ALA A 571 -12.35 6.19 0.24
N GLU A 572 -12.79 6.73 -0.89
CA GLU A 572 -11.98 7.61 -1.73
C GLU A 572 -11.55 8.86 -0.97
N ARG A 573 -12.45 9.52 -0.25
CA ARG A 573 -12.13 10.73 0.53
C ARG A 573 -11.17 10.46 1.67
N LEU A 574 -11.38 9.40 2.45
CA LEU A 574 -10.50 9.04 3.56
C LEU A 574 -9.09 8.69 3.09
N LEU A 575 -8.99 7.96 1.97
CA LEU A 575 -7.70 7.63 1.36
C LEU A 575 -7.04 8.86 0.73
N ALA A 576 -7.80 9.74 0.07
CA ALA A 576 -7.28 10.99 -0.50
C ALA A 576 -6.63 11.87 0.58
N ASP A 577 -7.31 12.05 1.72
CA ASP A 577 -6.77 12.78 2.86
C ASP A 577 -5.47 12.13 3.39
N THR A 578 -5.43 10.79 3.47
CA THR A 578 -4.26 10.05 3.93
C THR A 578 -3.08 10.22 2.98
N TYR A 579 -3.29 10.05 1.68
CA TYR A 579 -2.23 10.20 0.68
C TYR A 579 -1.76 11.66 0.55
N LEU A 580 -2.66 12.63 0.59
CA LEU A 580 -2.31 14.05 0.58
C LEU A 580 -1.42 14.42 1.77
N TRP A 581 -1.79 13.97 2.97
CA TRP A 581 -0.98 14.15 4.17
C TRP A 581 0.40 13.50 4.03
N THR A 582 0.45 12.29 3.48
CA THR A 582 1.70 11.55 3.22
C THR A 582 2.62 12.34 2.29
N VAL A 583 2.09 12.89 1.19
CA VAL A 583 2.83 13.72 0.22
C VAL A 583 3.36 15.00 0.89
N GLN A 584 2.50 15.71 1.59
CA GLN A 584 2.87 16.95 2.28
C GLN A 584 3.97 16.73 3.31
N ARG A 585 3.88 15.64 4.08
CA ARG A 585 4.85 15.33 5.11
C ARG A 585 6.17 14.83 4.51
N PHE A 586 6.11 14.04 3.44
CA PHE A 586 7.30 13.58 2.72
C PHE A 586 8.16 14.75 2.23
N HIS A 587 7.57 15.76 1.62
CA HIS A 587 8.30 16.94 1.15
C HIS A 587 8.92 17.76 2.30
N ARG A 588 8.24 17.89 3.44
CA ARG A 588 8.76 18.62 4.60
C ARG A 588 9.90 17.92 5.33
N GLU A 589 9.90 16.60 5.35
CA GLU A 589 10.95 15.83 6.03
C GLU A 589 12.28 15.83 5.27
N HIS A 590 12.24 16.02 3.95
CA HIS A 590 13.45 16.07 3.11
C HIS A 590 14.14 17.43 3.08
N GLU A 591 13.51 18.48 3.59
CA GLU A 591 14.18 19.76 3.77
C GLU A 591 15.15 19.67 4.96
N PRO A 592 16.47 19.96 4.77
CA PRO A 592 17.39 20.04 5.89
C PRO A 592 16.86 21.06 6.88
N PRO A 593 17.11 20.88 8.21
CA PRO A 593 16.79 21.92 9.17
C PRO A 593 17.44 23.20 8.71
N ALA A 594 16.64 24.23 8.48
CA ALA A 594 17.15 25.54 8.08
C ALA A 594 18.24 25.91 9.06
N ALA A 595 19.45 26.08 8.57
CA ALA A 595 20.50 26.73 9.30
C ALA A 595 20.03 28.17 9.47
N GLY A 596 19.42 28.49 10.64
CA GLY A 596 19.01 29.83 11.01
C GLY A 596 20.23 30.71 11.24
#